data_2ad5358b6038d8876e16eb45a0aefc36
#
_entry.id   2ad5358b6038d8876e16eb45a0aefc36
#
_cell.length_a   1.000
_cell.length_b   1.000
_cell.length_c   1.000
_cell.angle_alpha   90.00
_cell.angle_beta   90.00
_cell.angle_gamma   90.00
#
_symmetry.space_group_name_H-M   'P 1'
#
loop_
_entity.id
_entity.type
_entity.pdbx_description
1 polymer ?
#
loop_
_entity_poly.entity_id
_entity_poly.type
_entity_poly.pdbx_seq_one_letter_code
_entity_poly.pdbx_strand_id
1 'polypeptide(L)'
;DSLKLIYEKSGGSMRDGISVFEKVMSYYFNEEITYEKTEKALGVIPKNKLLEFEVIVNNNDIKDGMIFLDKLWEVGIDIEDFLRDFAYFIKNKLLNDSDMPVIRGIAIIEKIFEVINKFKYEEDKRLLGYLILYKIVELPKEEVVQTIKYIEKEIVKKEVVEETENDINISINEIN
;
A
#
# COMPACT_ATOMS: atom_id res chain seq x y z
N ASP A 1 -3.89 11.10 -21.78
CA ASP A 1 -3.36 10.61 -20.49
C ASP A 1 -3.48 11.65 -19.37
N SER A 2 -3.09 12.93 -19.58
CA SER A 2 -3.25 14.02 -18.60
C SER A 2 -4.68 14.19 -18.07
N LEU A 3 -5.69 14.16 -18.96
CA LEU A 3 -7.10 14.26 -18.60
C LEU A 3 -7.58 13.07 -17.74
N LYS A 4 -7.07 11.87 -17.99
CA LYS A 4 -7.37 10.70 -17.16
C LYS A 4 -6.82 10.88 -15.75
N LEU A 5 -5.61 11.38 -15.60
CA LEU A 5 -5.01 11.67 -14.30
C LEU A 5 -5.79 12.73 -13.52
N ILE A 6 -6.24 13.80 -14.20
CA ILE A 6 -7.08 14.86 -13.62
C ILE A 6 -8.41 14.25 -13.13
N TYR A 7 -9.04 13.40 -13.94
CA TYR A 7 -10.28 12.69 -13.58
C TYR A 7 -10.08 11.81 -12.33
N GLU A 8 -9.01 11.04 -12.28
CA GLU A 8 -8.69 10.19 -11.13
C GLU A 8 -8.46 11.00 -9.85
N LYS A 9 -7.73 12.10 -9.94
CA LYS A 9 -7.46 13.00 -8.79
C LYS A 9 -8.67 13.82 -8.35
N SER A 10 -9.69 13.98 -9.21
CA SER A 10 -10.96 14.65 -8.88
C SER A 10 -12.02 13.72 -8.29
N GLY A 11 -11.71 12.42 -8.13
CA GLY A 11 -12.70 11.44 -7.66
C GLY A 11 -13.92 11.30 -8.56
N GLY A 12 -13.81 11.67 -9.84
CA GLY A 12 -14.91 11.65 -10.82
C GLY A 12 -15.87 12.84 -10.75
N SER A 13 -15.65 13.81 -9.84
CA SER A 13 -16.44 15.04 -9.73
C SER A 13 -16.05 16.03 -10.83
N MET A 14 -16.99 16.48 -11.64
CA MET A 14 -16.74 17.48 -12.70
C MET A 14 -16.25 18.81 -12.11
N ARG A 15 -16.84 19.25 -11.01
CA ARG A 15 -16.47 20.51 -10.33
C ARG A 15 -15.03 20.46 -9.84
N ASP A 16 -14.65 19.36 -9.17
CA ASP A 16 -13.29 19.19 -8.65
C ASP A 16 -12.30 18.96 -9.80
N GLY A 17 -12.73 18.30 -10.88
CA GLY A 17 -11.96 18.14 -12.10
C GLY A 17 -11.58 19.45 -12.75
N ILE A 18 -12.50 20.43 -12.81
CA ILE A 18 -12.21 21.78 -13.30
C ILE A 18 -11.18 22.44 -12.41
N SER A 19 -11.34 22.39 -11.08
CA SER A 19 -10.39 23.00 -10.13
C SER A 19 -8.99 22.36 -10.22
N VAL A 20 -8.91 21.04 -10.38
CA VAL A 20 -7.65 20.33 -10.60
C VAL A 20 -7.02 20.72 -11.93
N PHE A 21 -7.82 20.85 -13.00
CA PHE A 21 -7.34 21.31 -14.30
C PHE A 21 -6.81 22.76 -14.25
N GLU A 22 -7.56 23.68 -13.62
CA GLU A 22 -7.14 25.06 -13.42
C GLU A 22 -5.81 25.16 -12.65
N LYS A 23 -5.62 24.29 -11.63
CA LYS A 23 -4.34 24.17 -10.92
C LYS A 23 -3.21 23.82 -11.87
N VAL A 24 -3.37 22.80 -12.72
CA VAL A 24 -2.35 22.39 -13.70
C VAL A 24 -2.05 23.52 -14.67
N MET A 25 -3.09 24.19 -15.19
CA MET A 25 -2.96 25.32 -16.11
C MET A 25 -2.22 26.52 -15.48
N SER A 26 -2.41 26.76 -14.20
CA SER A 26 -1.74 27.87 -13.48
C SER A 26 -0.23 27.67 -13.34
N TYR A 27 0.23 26.39 -13.25
CA TYR A 27 1.67 26.07 -13.20
C TYR A 27 2.36 26.25 -14.56
N TYR A 28 1.64 26.00 -15.67
CA TYR A 28 2.19 25.91 -17.01
C TYR A 28 1.47 26.83 -17.97
N PHE A 29 1.25 28.08 -17.56
CA PHE A 29 0.58 29.09 -18.38
C PHE A 29 1.29 29.28 -19.74
N ASN A 30 0.53 29.14 -20.82
CA ASN A 30 1.03 29.20 -22.21
C ASN A 30 2.02 28.09 -22.61
N GLU A 31 2.12 27.00 -21.87
CA GLU A 31 2.90 25.83 -22.24
C GLU A 31 2.01 24.65 -22.62
N GLU A 32 2.53 23.74 -23.42
CA GLU A 32 1.84 22.46 -23.69
C GLU A 32 1.74 21.64 -22.42
N ILE A 33 0.55 21.15 -22.08
CA ILE A 33 0.28 20.30 -20.92
C ILE A 33 0.56 18.85 -21.27
N THR A 34 1.75 18.38 -20.93
CA THR A 34 2.13 16.97 -21.04
C THR A 34 1.70 16.18 -19.83
N TYR A 35 1.72 14.85 -19.93
CA TYR A 35 1.43 13.95 -18.81
C TYR A 35 2.39 14.20 -17.64
N GLU A 36 3.69 14.29 -17.89
CA GLU A 36 4.71 14.55 -16.88
C GLU A 36 4.51 15.88 -16.15
N LYS A 37 4.15 16.95 -16.88
CA LYS A 37 3.83 18.25 -16.29
C LYS A 37 2.58 18.16 -15.40
N THR A 38 1.59 17.38 -15.82
CA THR A 38 0.38 17.15 -15.04
C THR A 38 0.70 16.39 -13.75
N GLU A 39 1.48 15.31 -13.81
CA GLU A 39 1.96 14.59 -12.62
C GLU A 39 2.66 15.53 -11.64
N LYS A 40 3.59 16.36 -12.15
CA LYS A 40 4.35 17.30 -11.34
C LYS A 40 3.47 18.38 -10.70
N ALA A 41 2.53 18.98 -11.45
CA ALA A 41 1.62 20.00 -10.94
C ALA A 41 0.65 19.45 -9.87
N LEU A 42 0.27 18.17 -10.01
CA LEU A 42 -0.65 17.51 -9.09
C LEU A 42 0.06 16.80 -7.92
N GLY A 43 1.40 16.86 -7.87
CA GLY A 43 2.18 16.18 -6.84
C GLY A 43 2.03 14.65 -6.90
N VAL A 44 1.79 14.11 -8.10
CA VAL A 44 1.69 12.65 -8.27
C VAL A 44 3.06 12.01 -8.13
N ILE A 45 3.12 11.00 -7.29
CA ILE A 45 4.35 10.25 -7.08
C ILE A 45 4.64 9.36 -8.29
N PRO A 46 5.79 9.51 -8.97
CA PRO A 46 6.13 8.66 -10.11
C PRO A 46 6.21 7.19 -9.69
N LYS A 47 5.61 6.31 -10.49
CA LYS A 47 5.54 4.86 -10.20
C LYS A 47 6.91 4.23 -9.97
N ASN A 48 7.95 4.69 -10.65
CA ASN A 48 9.31 4.21 -10.45
C ASN A 48 9.81 4.47 -9.03
N LYS A 49 9.39 5.56 -8.36
CA LYS A 49 9.74 5.84 -6.96
C LYS A 49 9.06 4.87 -6.00
N LEU A 50 7.83 4.48 -6.29
CA LEU A 50 7.12 3.48 -5.50
C LEU A 50 7.77 2.09 -5.64
N LEU A 51 8.20 1.72 -6.85
CA LEU A 51 8.94 0.48 -7.12
C LEU A 51 10.33 0.48 -6.45
N GLU A 52 11.06 1.60 -6.51
CA GLU A 52 12.37 1.76 -5.86
C GLU A 52 12.24 1.57 -4.34
N PHE A 53 11.23 2.17 -3.72
CA PHE A 53 10.97 2.03 -2.29
C PHE A 53 10.56 0.61 -1.92
N GLU A 54 9.75 -0.06 -2.73
CA GLU A 54 9.39 -1.46 -2.53
C GLU A 54 10.62 -2.37 -2.51
N VAL A 55 11.57 -2.16 -3.41
CA VAL A 55 12.84 -2.93 -3.44
C VAL A 55 13.63 -2.71 -2.15
N ILE A 56 13.73 -1.47 -1.68
CA ILE A 56 14.41 -1.13 -0.41
C ILE A 56 13.75 -1.85 0.78
N VAL A 57 12.41 -1.79 0.86
CA VAL A 57 11.63 -2.48 1.90
C VAL A 57 11.83 -3.99 1.84
N ASN A 58 11.85 -4.56 0.65
CA ASN A 58 12.06 -6.00 0.46
C ASN A 58 13.49 -6.45 0.79
N ASN A 59 14.46 -5.58 0.62
CA ASN A 59 15.86 -5.86 0.99
C ASN A 59 16.15 -5.67 2.48
N ASN A 60 15.19 -5.12 3.26
CA ASN A 60 15.36 -4.74 4.67
C ASN A 60 16.47 -3.70 4.89
N ASP A 61 16.71 -2.85 3.91
CA ASP A 61 17.74 -1.81 4.01
C ASP A 61 17.15 -0.52 4.59
N ILE A 62 17.14 -0.44 5.92
CA ILE A 62 16.63 0.73 6.65
C ILE A 62 17.46 1.98 6.30
N LYS A 63 18.78 1.84 6.17
CA LYS A 63 19.65 2.98 5.91
C LYS A 63 19.40 3.59 4.53
N ASP A 64 19.32 2.75 3.51
CA ASP A 64 19.00 3.21 2.16
C ASP A 64 17.58 3.77 2.07
N GLY A 65 16.64 3.19 2.84
CA GLY A 65 15.29 3.72 2.95
C GLY A 65 15.21 5.11 3.58
N MET A 66 15.99 5.39 4.62
CA MET A 66 16.10 6.74 5.20
C MET A 66 16.69 7.73 4.20
N ILE A 67 17.79 7.37 3.52
CA ILE A 67 18.41 8.20 2.48
C ILE A 67 17.41 8.46 1.33
N PHE A 68 16.63 7.47 0.95
CA PHE A 68 15.60 7.61 -0.07
C PHE A 68 14.52 8.61 0.33
N LEU A 69 14.00 8.52 1.56
CA LEU A 69 12.99 9.47 2.07
C LEU A 69 13.55 10.90 2.18
N ASP A 70 14.81 11.07 2.58
CA ASP A 70 15.47 12.39 2.57
C ASP A 70 15.55 12.97 1.16
N LYS A 71 15.94 12.18 0.17
CA LYS A 71 15.96 12.63 -1.24
C LYS A 71 14.59 13.02 -1.77
N LEU A 72 13.52 12.31 -1.37
CA LEU A 72 12.16 12.71 -1.72
C LEU A 72 11.81 14.07 -1.14
N TRP A 73 12.14 14.29 0.13
CA TRP A 73 11.92 15.56 0.82
C TRP A 73 12.69 16.72 0.17
N GLU A 74 13.96 16.50 -0.19
CA GLU A 74 14.81 17.51 -0.86
C GLU A 74 14.24 17.97 -2.21
N VAL A 75 13.57 17.08 -2.95
CA VAL A 75 12.92 17.43 -4.21
C VAL A 75 11.47 17.92 -4.04
N GLY A 76 11.04 18.12 -2.78
CA GLY A 76 9.74 18.71 -2.45
C GLY A 76 8.56 17.74 -2.48
N ILE A 77 8.81 16.42 -2.43
CA ILE A 77 7.76 15.42 -2.29
C ILE A 77 7.38 15.30 -0.82
N ASP A 78 6.09 15.48 -0.51
CA ASP A 78 5.58 15.29 0.85
C ASP A 78 5.63 13.80 1.24
N ILE A 79 6.24 13.51 2.40
CA ILE A 79 6.45 12.14 2.88
C ILE A 79 5.12 11.46 3.24
N GLU A 80 4.15 12.21 3.76
CA GLU A 80 2.81 11.67 4.05
C GLU A 80 2.12 11.22 2.76
N ASP A 81 2.12 12.08 1.74
CA ASP A 81 1.51 11.78 0.44
C ASP A 81 2.21 10.60 -0.22
N PHE A 82 3.55 10.55 -0.17
CA PHE A 82 4.33 9.43 -0.67
C PHE A 82 3.92 8.10 -0.01
N LEU A 83 3.82 8.06 1.31
CA LEU A 83 3.47 6.84 2.04
C LEU A 83 2.01 6.42 1.80
N ARG A 84 1.09 7.37 1.63
CA ARG A 84 -0.29 7.08 1.21
C ARG A 84 -0.32 6.46 -0.18
N ASP A 85 0.37 7.06 -1.15
CA ASP A 85 0.45 6.52 -2.52
C ASP A 85 1.14 5.16 -2.54
N PHE A 86 2.14 4.92 -1.68
CA PHE A 86 2.76 3.61 -1.53
C PHE A 86 1.78 2.56 -0.97
N ALA A 87 0.95 2.90 0.01
CA ALA A 87 -0.10 2.00 0.50
C ALA A 87 -1.11 1.64 -0.61
N TYR A 88 -1.54 2.62 -1.44
CA TYR A 88 -2.38 2.36 -2.59
C TYR A 88 -1.69 1.51 -3.66
N PHE A 89 -0.40 1.72 -3.88
CA PHE A 89 0.41 0.91 -4.78
C PHE A 89 0.44 -0.56 -4.34
N ILE A 90 0.70 -0.82 -3.06
CA ILE A 90 0.66 -2.18 -2.47
C ILE A 90 -0.72 -2.80 -2.64
N LYS A 91 -1.81 -2.08 -2.28
CA LYS A 91 -3.20 -2.55 -2.50
C LYS A 91 -3.43 -2.96 -3.96
N ASN A 92 -3.01 -2.14 -4.92
CA ASN A 92 -3.23 -2.43 -6.33
C ASN A 92 -2.42 -3.66 -6.79
N LYS A 93 -1.23 -3.87 -6.25
CA LYS A 93 -0.45 -5.11 -6.50
C LYS A 93 -1.19 -6.34 -5.98
N LEU A 94 -1.73 -6.29 -4.76
CA LEU A 94 -2.48 -7.41 -4.17
C LEU A 94 -3.72 -7.79 -4.99
N LEU A 95 -4.37 -6.82 -5.66
CA LEU A 95 -5.55 -7.07 -6.49
C LEU A 95 -5.22 -7.62 -7.89
N ASN A 96 -3.97 -7.46 -8.36
CA ASN A 96 -3.56 -7.80 -9.72
C ASN A 96 -2.60 -9.00 -9.77
N ASP A 97 -2.79 -10.01 -8.92
CA ASP A 97 -1.99 -11.24 -8.87
C ASP A 97 -0.47 -10.97 -8.81
N SER A 98 -0.02 -10.32 -7.75
CA SER A 98 1.41 -10.10 -7.53
C SER A 98 2.05 -11.23 -6.72
N ASP A 99 3.36 -11.40 -6.86
CA ASP A 99 4.15 -12.34 -6.06
C ASP A 99 4.21 -11.96 -4.57
N MET A 100 3.61 -10.83 -4.18
CA MET A 100 3.57 -10.38 -2.79
C MET A 100 2.52 -11.16 -1.99
N PRO A 101 2.89 -11.82 -0.87
CA PRO A 101 1.93 -12.45 0.01
C PRO A 101 0.89 -11.44 0.54
N VAL A 102 -0.40 -11.79 0.41
CA VAL A 102 -1.52 -10.90 0.78
C VAL A 102 -1.37 -10.37 2.20
N ILE A 103 -1.02 -11.24 3.15
CA ILE A 103 -0.86 -10.88 4.56
C ILE A 103 0.25 -9.85 4.75
N ARG A 104 1.41 -10.01 4.08
CA ARG A 104 2.49 -9.05 4.14
C ARG A 104 2.04 -7.68 3.58
N GLY A 105 1.35 -7.68 2.46
CA GLY A 105 0.83 -6.45 1.86
C GLY A 105 -0.16 -5.73 2.77
N ILE A 106 -1.10 -6.46 3.38
CA ILE A 106 -2.05 -5.89 4.36
C ILE A 106 -1.31 -5.36 5.59
N ALA A 107 -0.32 -6.09 6.11
CA ALA A 107 0.46 -5.64 7.25
C ALA A 107 1.26 -4.35 6.94
N ILE A 108 1.82 -4.22 5.73
CA ILE A 108 2.48 -2.97 5.29
C ILE A 108 1.48 -1.81 5.31
N ILE A 109 0.29 -1.99 4.73
CA ILE A 109 -0.77 -0.98 4.70
C ILE A 109 -1.18 -0.59 6.13
N GLU A 110 -1.38 -1.57 7.01
CA GLU A 110 -1.72 -1.34 8.42
C GLU A 110 -0.68 -0.48 9.13
N LYS A 111 0.63 -0.81 8.98
CA LYS A 111 1.71 -0.04 9.64
C LYS A 111 1.83 1.39 9.13
N ILE A 112 1.55 1.63 7.86
CA ILE A 112 1.47 2.98 7.32
C ILE A 112 0.31 3.75 7.98
N PHE A 113 -0.91 3.18 7.98
CA PHE A 113 -2.08 3.87 8.51
C PHE A 113 -2.09 3.99 10.05
N GLU A 114 -1.40 3.14 10.78
CA GLU A 114 -1.18 3.26 12.23
C GLU A 114 -0.47 4.58 12.60
N VAL A 115 0.43 5.05 11.74
CA VAL A 115 1.25 6.23 12.01
C VAL A 115 0.77 7.48 11.26
N ILE A 116 0.09 7.32 10.11
CA ILE A 116 -0.23 8.41 9.19
C ILE A 116 -0.97 9.60 9.85
N ASN A 117 -1.84 9.32 10.81
CA ASN A 117 -2.60 10.38 11.51
C ASN A 117 -1.73 11.25 12.43
N LYS A 118 -0.48 10.85 12.70
CA LYS A 118 0.47 11.63 13.51
C LYS A 118 1.15 12.73 12.70
N PHE A 119 1.15 12.64 11.36
CA PHE A 119 1.82 13.60 10.48
C PHE A 119 1.32 15.04 10.66
N LYS A 120 0.05 15.23 10.99
CA LYS A 120 -0.51 16.57 11.23
C LYS A 120 0.04 17.29 12.47
N TYR A 121 0.73 16.54 13.36
CA TYR A 121 1.27 17.07 14.62
C TYR A 121 2.80 17.12 14.63
N GLU A 122 3.45 16.63 13.57
CA GLU A 122 4.90 16.54 13.45
C GLU A 122 5.41 17.58 12.44
N GLU A 123 6.38 18.38 12.87
CA GLU A 123 7.00 19.39 12.01
C GLU A 123 7.96 18.74 11.00
N ASP A 124 8.81 17.81 11.44
CA ASP A 124 9.68 17.06 10.55
C ASP A 124 9.04 15.71 10.17
N LYS A 125 8.27 15.73 9.10
CA LYS A 125 7.55 14.56 8.57
C LYS A 125 8.47 13.36 8.26
N ARG A 126 9.77 13.59 8.03
CA ARG A 126 10.74 12.51 7.76
C ARG A 126 10.87 11.56 8.94
N LEU A 127 10.81 12.07 10.17
CA LEU A 127 10.90 11.24 11.38
C LEU A 127 9.79 10.18 11.43
N LEU A 128 8.57 10.56 11.06
CA LEU A 128 7.47 9.60 10.96
C LEU A 128 7.64 8.65 9.76
N GLY A 129 8.21 9.14 8.67
CA GLY A 129 8.60 8.31 7.52
C GLY A 129 9.60 7.21 7.92
N TYR A 130 10.63 7.55 8.70
CA TYR A 130 11.61 6.58 9.21
C TYR A 130 10.97 5.57 10.17
N LEU A 131 10.04 6.03 11.02
CA LEU A 131 9.32 5.13 11.92
C LEU A 131 8.46 4.13 11.15
N ILE A 132 7.78 4.56 10.10
CA ILE A 132 6.99 3.67 9.23
C ILE A 132 7.93 2.70 8.52
N LEU A 133 9.01 3.19 7.91
CA LEU A 133 10.02 2.35 7.25
C LEU A 133 10.51 1.24 8.18
N TYR A 134 10.92 1.58 9.41
CA TYR A 134 11.33 0.61 10.42
C TYR A 134 10.25 -0.45 10.66
N LYS A 135 9.01 -0.03 10.92
CA LYS A 135 7.89 -0.93 11.19
C LYS A 135 7.58 -1.89 10.03
N ILE A 136 7.66 -1.42 8.77
CA ILE A 136 7.36 -2.26 7.60
C ILE A 136 8.53 -3.19 7.23
N VAL A 137 9.75 -2.78 7.49
CA VAL A 137 10.95 -3.60 7.27
C VAL A 137 11.02 -4.76 8.27
N GLU A 138 10.63 -4.54 9.53
CA GLU A 138 10.60 -5.59 10.56
C GLU A 138 9.50 -6.64 10.35
N LEU A 139 8.57 -6.43 9.40
CA LEU A 139 7.53 -7.43 9.14
C LEU A 139 8.13 -8.74 8.61
N PRO A 140 7.72 -9.90 9.16
CA PRO A 140 8.22 -11.21 8.73
C PRO A 140 7.96 -11.43 7.24
N LYS A 141 8.96 -11.94 6.52
CA LYS A 141 8.84 -12.21 5.08
C LYS A 141 8.17 -13.55 4.78
N GLU A 142 8.43 -14.57 5.59
CA GLU A 142 8.07 -15.97 5.31
C GLU A 142 7.37 -16.69 6.45
N GLU A 143 7.65 -16.41 7.71
CA GLU A 143 7.11 -17.17 8.85
C GLU A 143 5.59 -17.08 8.96
N VAL A 144 5.00 -15.93 8.58
CA VAL A 144 3.54 -15.74 8.60
C VAL A 144 2.85 -16.65 7.60
N VAL A 145 3.44 -16.87 6.42
CA VAL A 145 2.89 -17.76 5.38
C VAL A 145 2.94 -19.24 5.83
N GLN A 146 3.99 -19.66 6.54
CA GLN A 146 4.09 -21.01 7.06
C GLN A 146 3.13 -21.24 8.24
N THR A 147 3.01 -20.25 9.13
CA THR A 147 2.09 -20.32 10.28
C THR A 147 0.63 -20.36 9.81
N ILE A 148 0.27 -19.62 8.76
CA ILE A 148 -1.09 -19.66 8.20
C ILE A 148 -1.36 -20.97 7.48
N LYS A 149 -0.44 -21.45 6.65
CA LYS A 149 -0.57 -22.78 6.04
C LYS A 149 -0.68 -23.90 7.08
N TYR A 150 -0.04 -23.71 8.24
CA TYR A 150 -0.16 -24.65 9.35
C TYR A 150 -1.54 -24.53 10.01
N ILE A 151 -2.02 -23.32 10.28
CA ILE A 151 -3.35 -23.05 10.86
C ILE A 151 -4.46 -23.51 9.91
N GLU A 152 -4.38 -23.20 8.61
CA GLU A 152 -5.33 -23.67 7.59
C GLU A 152 -5.39 -25.20 7.55
N LYS A 153 -4.23 -25.89 7.61
CA LYS A 153 -4.18 -27.35 7.66
C LYS A 153 -4.77 -27.93 8.95
N GLU A 154 -4.60 -27.25 10.08
CA GLU A 154 -5.23 -27.67 11.34
C GLU A 154 -6.75 -27.45 11.36
N ILE A 155 -7.21 -26.32 10.79
CA ILE A 155 -8.66 -26.03 10.65
C ILE A 155 -9.31 -27.10 9.76
N VAL A 156 -8.75 -27.36 8.57
CA VAL A 156 -9.27 -28.36 7.65
C VAL A 156 -9.25 -29.75 8.29
N LYS A 157 -8.22 -30.11 9.08
CA LYS A 157 -8.21 -31.37 9.83
C LYS A 157 -9.32 -31.45 10.87
N LYS A 158 -9.61 -30.37 11.60
CA LYS A 158 -10.69 -30.36 12.60
C LYS A 158 -12.06 -30.47 11.97
N GLU A 159 -12.33 -29.75 10.87
CA GLU A 159 -13.58 -29.83 10.11
C GLU A 159 -13.82 -31.27 9.57
N VAL A 160 -12.79 -31.91 9.02
CA VAL A 160 -12.90 -33.30 8.54
C VAL A 160 -13.14 -34.30 9.68
N VAL A 161 -12.57 -34.06 10.87
CA VAL A 161 -12.82 -34.92 12.05
C VAL A 161 -14.24 -34.74 12.58
N GLU A 162 -14.74 -33.50 12.65
CA GLU A 162 -16.12 -33.24 13.08
C GLU A 162 -17.16 -33.80 12.09
N GLU A 163 -16.94 -33.72 10.78
CA GLU A 163 -17.79 -34.36 9.76
C GLU A 163 -17.79 -35.90 9.91
N THR A 164 -16.63 -36.52 10.09
CA THR A 164 -16.55 -37.96 10.26
C THR A 164 -17.18 -38.46 11.57
N GLU A 165 -17.07 -37.72 12.67
CA GLU A 165 -17.74 -38.03 13.93
C GLU A 165 -19.27 -37.89 13.83
N ASN A 166 -19.75 -36.88 13.10
CA ASN A 166 -21.18 -36.69 12.85
C ASN A 166 -21.76 -37.81 11.96
N ASP A 167 -21.06 -38.23 10.92
CA ASP A 167 -21.48 -39.35 10.04
C ASP A 167 -21.51 -40.68 10.78
N ILE A 168 -20.55 -40.94 11.67
CA ILE A 168 -20.53 -42.12 12.53
C ILE A 168 -21.72 -42.13 13.52
N ASN A 169 -22.03 -40.97 14.15
CA ASN A 169 -23.15 -40.86 15.05
C ASN A 169 -24.53 -41.01 14.38
N ILE A 170 -24.68 -40.53 13.14
CA ILE A 170 -25.89 -40.72 12.34
C ILE A 170 -26.04 -42.23 12.02
N SER A 171 -24.97 -42.88 11.58
CA SER A 171 -24.99 -44.34 11.24
C SER A 171 -25.31 -45.23 12.45
N ILE A 172 -24.88 -44.87 13.66
CA ILE A 172 -25.17 -45.60 14.91
C ILE A 172 -26.65 -45.45 15.31
N ASN A 173 -27.24 -44.26 15.07
CA ASN A 173 -28.64 -43.99 15.41
C ASN A 173 -29.64 -44.64 14.42
N GLU A 174 -29.19 -45.04 13.21
CA GLU A 174 -30.03 -45.74 12.23
C GLU A 174 -30.04 -47.25 12.44
N ILE A 175 -29.17 -47.82 13.29
CA ILE A 175 -29.08 -49.26 13.56
C ILE A 175 -29.82 -49.68 14.86
N ASN A 176 -30.29 -48.74 15.66
CA ASN A 176 -31.08 -48.96 16.87
C ASN A 176 -32.57 -48.67 16.62
#